data_a06fe9d9ab81bcf264f47d3d6b824987
#
_entry.id   a06fe9d9ab81bcf264f47d3d6b824987
#
_cell.length_a   1.000
_cell.length_b   1.000
_cell.length_c   1.000
_cell.angle_alpha   90.00
_cell.angle_beta   90.00
_cell.angle_gamma   90.00
#
_symmetry.space_group_name_H-M   'P 1'
#
loop_
_entity.id
_entity.type
_entity.pdbx_description
1 polymer ?
#
loop_
_entity_poly.entity_id
_entity_poly.type
_entity_poly.pdbx_seq_one_letter_code
_entity_poly.pdbx_strand_id
1 'polypeptide(L)'
;MTEPAPDPARSHDLTEEAGYRFRAIPVLLTAVAAVAAALIPFPGLEPKAHQTLVVLVAAGGLWVTEALPVAITALLIPILGLLLGVTDAKGAFAGFGDPIVFLFLGTFLLTGAAAEHGLIARLTHAVLGSDMVRRKPARLLWAIAFLGCGLSAWMNNTATTALLLPLALTAESFGSRRLLVGILLMTAYAPSLGGLATPVGTAPNLIGLRLLEQATGHRPSFAQWCAVFAPLAVLSTVLTAWWLRRGSGEAAHAGATAVRREIQAWSLAERTLLPLFVVVVLLWIVPGILAGTPLQGAAWLKAWQARLPEPAVPMLGALVLFLLPSGAPQRARILDIGVLQRVDWSTLLLFGGGLSLGSMMFESGLARALGEGIFKAMPIGGTYGIVLAATLMGVLVSEMTSNTASAALVVPVVLALAQAAHLDPVKPTLAATVACSFGFMLPVSTPPNALVFATRRVSIREMITYGALLDLGGVLLVSAWVTLLG
;
A
#
# COMPACT_ATOMS: atom_id res chain seq x y z
N MET A 1 27.86 -6.58 35.75
CA MET A 1 27.70 -6.98 34.33
C MET A 1 26.25 -6.72 34.02
N THR A 2 25.95 -5.58 33.41
CA THR A 2 24.61 -5.21 32.95
C THR A 2 24.47 -5.67 31.51
N GLU A 3 23.48 -6.52 31.23
CA GLU A 3 23.13 -6.91 29.87
C GLU A 3 22.94 -5.68 28.99
N PRO A 4 23.53 -5.66 27.79
CA PRO A 4 23.27 -4.57 26.86
C PRO A 4 21.81 -4.57 26.43
N ALA A 5 21.18 -3.40 26.39
CA ALA A 5 19.82 -3.20 25.93
C ALA A 5 19.66 -3.76 24.49
N PRO A 6 18.52 -4.42 24.18
CA PRO A 6 18.32 -5.00 22.86
C PRO A 6 18.38 -3.92 21.77
N ASP A 7 19.12 -4.21 20.73
CA ASP A 7 19.31 -3.36 19.55
C ASP A 7 17.98 -3.20 18.79
N PRO A 8 17.39 -2.00 18.70
CA PRO A 8 16.12 -1.78 18.02
C PRO A 8 16.19 -2.04 16.50
N ALA A 9 17.39 -2.22 15.92
CA ALA A 9 17.55 -2.58 14.51
C ALA A 9 17.37 -4.08 14.24
N ARG A 10 17.30 -4.93 15.28
CA ARG A 10 17.09 -6.38 15.14
C ARG A 10 15.63 -6.80 15.02
N SER A 11 14.65 -5.90 15.13
CA SER A 11 13.23 -6.26 15.19
C SER A 11 12.48 -6.31 13.86
N HIS A 12 13.13 -6.13 12.72
CA HIS A 12 12.56 -6.49 11.42
C HIS A 12 13.09 -7.82 10.90
N ASP A 13 13.43 -8.67 11.83
CA ASP A 13 13.79 -10.05 11.52
C ASP A 13 12.55 -10.80 11.05
N LEU A 14 12.74 -11.73 10.16
CA LEU A 14 11.79 -12.79 9.73
C LEU A 14 11.04 -13.48 10.90
N THR A 15 11.26 -13.03 12.14
CA THR A 15 10.66 -13.47 13.39
C THR A 15 9.24 -12.95 13.64
N GLU A 16 8.69 -12.01 12.85
CA GLU A 16 7.23 -11.81 12.88
C GLU A 16 6.50 -13.03 12.32
N GLU A 17 7.13 -13.84 11.46
CA GLU A 17 6.64 -15.15 11.08
C GLU A 17 6.88 -16.24 12.16
N ALA A 18 7.75 -16.01 13.14
CA ALA A 18 7.98 -16.94 14.25
C ALA A 18 6.75 -17.12 15.18
N GLY A 19 5.71 -16.31 15.00
CA GLY A 19 4.41 -16.45 15.65
C GLY A 19 3.34 -17.11 14.79
N TYR A 20 3.62 -17.49 13.53
CA TYR A 20 2.64 -18.17 12.68
C TYR A 20 2.23 -19.50 13.31
N ARG A 21 1.00 -19.56 13.80
CA ARG A 21 0.37 -20.81 14.22
C ARG A 21 -0.45 -21.33 13.06
N PHE A 22 -0.06 -22.49 12.53
CA PHE A 22 -0.84 -23.18 11.51
C PHE A 22 -2.30 -23.33 11.94
N ARG A 23 -3.21 -22.77 11.16
CA ARG A 23 -4.65 -22.77 11.40
C ARG A 23 -5.29 -23.83 10.52
N ALA A 24 -5.31 -25.07 10.96
CA ALA A 24 -5.82 -26.20 10.16
C ALA A 24 -7.28 -26.02 9.70
N ILE A 25 -8.15 -25.48 10.55
CA ILE A 25 -9.58 -25.32 10.23
C ILE A 25 -9.81 -24.36 9.05
N PRO A 26 -9.31 -23.13 9.02
CA PRO A 26 -9.46 -22.25 7.85
C PRO A 26 -8.82 -22.83 6.58
N VAL A 27 -7.66 -23.49 6.67
CA VAL A 27 -7.05 -24.16 5.51
C VAL A 27 -7.98 -25.24 4.97
N LEU A 28 -8.53 -26.09 5.85
CA LEU A 28 -9.46 -27.16 5.45
C LEU A 28 -10.75 -26.59 4.83
N LEU A 29 -11.32 -25.54 5.44
CA LEU A 29 -12.53 -24.90 4.92
C LEU A 29 -12.28 -24.30 3.53
N THR A 30 -11.15 -23.65 3.32
CA THR A 30 -10.76 -23.11 2.02
C THR A 30 -10.53 -24.23 1.00
N ALA A 31 -9.87 -25.32 1.39
CA ALA A 31 -9.68 -26.48 0.52
C ALA A 31 -11.03 -27.11 0.14
N VAL A 32 -11.95 -27.27 1.09
CA VAL A 32 -13.32 -27.77 0.82
C VAL A 32 -14.05 -26.84 -0.12
N ALA A 33 -13.97 -25.51 0.06
CA ALA A 33 -14.57 -24.53 -0.84
C ALA A 33 -14.00 -24.61 -2.25
N ALA A 34 -12.68 -24.74 -2.39
CA ALA A 34 -12.01 -24.89 -3.68
C ALA A 34 -12.41 -26.22 -4.38
N VAL A 35 -12.48 -27.33 -3.63
CA VAL A 35 -12.97 -28.62 -4.15
C VAL A 35 -14.44 -28.52 -4.55
N ALA A 36 -15.28 -27.89 -3.74
CA ALA A 36 -16.69 -27.65 -4.09
C ALA A 36 -16.81 -26.82 -5.37
N ALA A 37 -15.99 -25.75 -5.52
CA ALA A 37 -15.96 -24.97 -6.73
C ALA A 37 -15.51 -25.77 -7.95
N ALA A 38 -14.62 -26.75 -7.78
CA ALA A 38 -14.17 -27.65 -8.85
C ALA A 38 -15.25 -28.66 -9.27
N LEU A 39 -16.09 -29.13 -8.34
CA LEU A 39 -17.09 -30.17 -8.55
C LEU A 39 -18.45 -29.62 -9.00
N ILE A 40 -18.78 -28.39 -8.61
CA ILE A 40 -20.05 -27.75 -8.98
C ILE A 40 -19.96 -27.25 -10.41
N PRO A 41 -20.82 -27.71 -11.35
CA PRO A 41 -20.85 -27.18 -12.69
C PRO A 41 -21.42 -25.76 -12.70
N PHE A 42 -20.73 -24.83 -13.30
CA PHE A 42 -21.19 -23.46 -13.53
C PHE A 42 -21.61 -23.31 -15.02
N PRO A 43 -22.91 -23.42 -15.34
CA PRO A 43 -23.37 -23.28 -16.72
C PRO A 43 -22.95 -21.94 -17.32
N GLY A 44 -22.31 -21.97 -18.49
CA GLY A 44 -21.81 -20.77 -19.18
C GLY A 44 -20.37 -20.38 -18.87
N LEU A 45 -19.68 -21.06 -17.94
CA LEU A 45 -18.24 -20.90 -17.77
C LEU A 45 -17.47 -21.86 -18.68
N GLU A 46 -16.50 -21.30 -19.43
CA GLU A 46 -15.53 -22.13 -20.16
C GLU A 46 -14.67 -22.96 -19.19
N PRO A 47 -14.16 -24.14 -19.61
CA PRO A 47 -13.36 -24.99 -18.72
C PRO A 47 -12.18 -24.29 -18.05
N LYS A 48 -11.44 -23.44 -18.79
CA LYS A 48 -10.34 -22.65 -18.23
C LYS A 48 -10.80 -21.61 -17.20
N ALA A 49 -11.94 -20.95 -17.45
CA ALA A 49 -12.52 -19.99 -16.51
C ALA A 49 -12.97 -20.70 -15.23
N HIS A 50 -13.55 -21.90 -15.35
CA HIS A 50 -13.92 -22.72 -14.20
C HIS A 50 -12.70 -23.14 -13.37
N GLN A 51 -11.63 -23.60 -14.00
CA GLN A 51 -10.38 -23.92 -13.31
C GLN A 51 -9.76 -22.68 -12.63
N THR A 52 -9.82 -21.52 -13.27
CA THR A 52 -9.36 -20.25 -12.67
C THR A 52 -10.22 -19.83 -11.49
N LEU A 53 -11.54 -20.11 -11.50
CA LEU A 53 -12.41 -19.89 -10.35
C LEU A 53 -11.95 -20.71 -9.14
N VAL A 54 -11.50 -21.95 -9.34
CA VAL A 54 -10.93 -22.77 -8.26
C VAL A 54 -9.68 -22.11 -7.67
N VAL A 55 -8.78 -21.60 -8.53
CA VAL A 55 -7.58 -20.85 -8.07
C VAL A 55 -7.99 -19.60 -7.28
N LEU A 56 -8.97 -18.84 -7.80
CA LEU A 56 -9.49 -17.62 -7.15
C LEU A 56 -10.09 -17.92 -5.78
N VAL A 57 -10.91 -18.98 -5.66
CA VAL A 57 -11.52 -19.39 -4.39
C VAL A 57 -10.46 -19.85 -3.39
N ALA A 58 -9.47 -20.61 -3.84
CA ALA A 58 -8.36 -21.04 -2.98
C ALA A 58 -7.53 -19.85 -2.50
N ALA A 59 -7.09 -18.98 -3.42
CA ALA A 59 -6.26 -17.82 -3.09
C ALA A 59 -7.04 -16.81 -2.22
N GLY A 60 -8.25 -16.45 -2.62
CA GLY A 60 -9.10 -15.50 -1.90
C GLY A 60 -9.47 -16.02 -0.49
N GLY A 61 -9.83 -17.29 -0.37
CA GLY A 61 -10.13 -17.90 0.93
C GLY A 61 -8.92 -17.93 1.87
N LEU A 62 -7.72 -18.27 1.37
CA LEU A 62 -6.49 -18.25 2.16
C LEU A 62 -6.08 -16.81 2.54
N TRP A 63 -6.25 -15.83 1.65
CA TRP A 63 -5.95 -14.42 1.95
C TRP A 63 -6.95 -13.82 2.96
N VAL A 64 -8.25 -14.06 2.80
CA VAL A 64 -9.29 -13.56 3.72
C VAL A 64 -9.18 -14.18 5.11
N THR A 65 -8.84 -15.46 5.19
CA THR A 65 -8.71 -16.15 6.49
C THR A 65 -7.32 -15.98 7.13
N GLU A 66 -6.35 -15.45 6.37
CA GLU A 66 -4.93 -15.44 6.76
C GLU A 66 -4.46 -16.81 7.29
N ALA A 67 -4.98 -17.86 6.68
CA ALA A 67 -4.70 -19.22 7.08
C ALA A 67 -3.28 -19.66 6.73
N LEU A 68 -2.66 -19.01 5.75
CA LEU A 68 -1.25 -19.06 5.40
C LEU A 68 -0.70 -17.62 5.34
N PRO A 69 0.61 -17.42 5.53
CA PRO A 69 1.23 -16.14 5.25
C PRO A 69 0.89 -15.68 3.84
N VAL A 70 0.56 -14.40 3.67
CA VAL A 70 0.06 -13.86 2.39
C VAL A 70 1.00 -14.10 1.21
N ALA A 71 2.32 -14.08 1.47
CA ALA A 71 3.36 -14.39 0.49
C ALA A 71 3.33 -15.86 0.05
N ILE A 72 3.08 -16.79 0.97
CA ILE A 72 2.98 -18.23 0.65
C ILE A 72 1.75 -18.51 -0.18
N THR A 73 0.62 -17.89 0.14
CA THR A 73 -0.58 -17.96 -0.71
C THR A 73 -0.29 -17.42 -2.11
N ALA A 74 0.45 -16.31 -2.22
CA ALA A 74 0.83 -15.75 -3.50
C ALA A 74 1.70 -16.69 -4.36
N LEU A 75 2.61 -17.45 -3.73
CA LEU A 75 3.41 -18.49 -4.40
C LEU A 75 2.58 -19.73 -4.78
N LEU A 76 1.51 -20.01 -4.07
CA LEU A 76 0.61 -21.14 -4.37
C LEU A 76 -0.19 -20.87 -5.66
N ILE A 77 -0.52 -19.63 -5.98
CA ILE A 77 -1.32 -19.25 -7.15
C ILE A 77 -0.74 -19.78 -8.46
N PRO A 78 0.52 -19.50 -8.84
CA PRO A 78 1.11 -20.01 -10.06
C PRO A 78 1.13 -21.55 -10.10
N ILE A 79 1.39 -22.19 -8.96
CA ILE A 79 1.42 -23.65 -8.85
C ILE A 79 0.04 -24.25 -9.11
N LEU A 80 -1.02 -23.69 -8.49
CA LEU A 80 -2.40 -24.12 -8.79
C LEU A 80 -2.78 -23.88 -10.24
N GLY A 81 -2.39 -22.72 -10.82
CA GLY A 81 -2.62 -22.42 -12.22
C GLY A 81 -2.01 -23.46 -13.17
N LEU A 82 -0.80 -23.94 -12.86
CA LEU A 82 -0.12 -25.01 -13.60
C LEU A 82 -0.82 -26.37 -13.41
N LEU A 83 -1.06 -26.76 -12.16
CA LEU A 83 -1.65 -28.06 -11.84
C LEU A 83 -3.07 -28.23 -12.42
N LEU A 84 -3.83 -27.16 -12.48
CA LEU A 84 -5.17 -27.14 -13.05
C LEU A 84 -5.17 -26.89 -14.58
N GLY A 85 -4.01 -26.67 -15.21
CA GLY A 85 -3.91 -26.47 -16.66
C GLY A 85 -4.46 -25.11 -17.14
N VAL A 86 -4.55 -24.12 -16.26
CA VAL A 86 -5.01 -22.77 -16.60
C VAL A 86 -4.00 -22.07 -17.50
N THR A 87 -2.72 -22.22 -17.21
CA THR A 87 -1.62 -21.54 -17.90
C THR A 87 -0.37 -22.40 -17.93
N ASP A 88 0.61 -22.05 -18.77
CA ASP A 88 1.92 -22.68 -18.81
C ASP A 88 2.87 -22.08 -17.75
N ALA A 89 4.07 -22.64 -17.59
CA ALA A 89 5.05 -22.18 -16.61
C ALA A 89 5.48 -20.72 -16.84
N LYS A 90 5.60 -20.29 -18.10
CA LYS A 90 5.97 -18.92 -18.43
C LYS A 90 4.87 -17.93 -18.02
N GLY A 91 3.63 -18.21 -18.31
CA GLY A 91 2.48 -17.40 -17.92
C GLY A 91 2.27 -17.40 -16.40
N ALA A 92 2.39 -18.58 -15.76
CA ALA A 92 2.21 -18.71 -14.31
C ALA A 92 3.17 -17.82 -13.50
N PHE A 93 4.43 -17.73 -13.89
CA PHE A 93 5.44 -16.95 -13.17
C PHE A 93 5.71 -15.57 -13.77
N ALA A 94 5.03 -15.16 -14.85
CA ALA A 94 5.23 -13.88 -15.51
C ALA A 94 5.05 -12.68 -14.57
N GLY A 95 4.11 -12.76 -13.64
CA GLY A 95 3.84 -11.69 -12.67
C GLY A 95 5.02 -11.40 -11.74
N PHE A 96 5.85 -12.40 -11.42
CA PHE A 96 7.03 -12.22 -10.57
C PHE A 96 8.21 -11.55 -11.30
N GLY A 97 8.25 -11.67 -12.63
CA GLY A 97 9.23 -10.98 -13.48
C GLY A 97 8.74 -9.64 -14.02
N ASP A 98 7.58 -9.15 -13.58
CA ASP A 98 7.05 -7.87 -14.04
C ASP A 98 7.96 -6.70 -13.62
N PRO A 99 8.23 -5.73 -14.51
CA PRO A 99 9.06 -4.56 -14.18
C PRO A 99 8.66 -3.80 -12.92
N ILE A 100 7.37 -3.83 -12.57
CA ILE A 100 6.84 -3.16 -11.39
C ILE A 100 7.37 -3.80 -10.08
N VAL A 101 7.65 -5.11 -10.05
CA VAL A 101 8.28 -5.77 -8.90
C VAL A 101 9.66 -5.16 -8.63
N PHE A 102 10.41 -4.85 -9.69
CA PHE A 102 11.73 -4.19 -9.58
C PHE A 102 11.61 -2.70 -9.22
N LEU A 103 10.53 -2.03 -9.62
CA LEU A 103 10.22 -0.68 -9.14
C LEU A 103 10.08 -0.66 -7.62
N PHE A 104 9.32 -1.60 -7.05
CA PHE A 104 9.19 -1.73 -5.60
C PHE A 104 10.50 -2.13 -4.93
N LEU A 105 11.20 -3.11 -5.47
CA LEU A 105 12.50 -3.53 -4.92
C LEU A 105 13.46 -2.33 -4.82
N GLY A 106 13.62 -1.57 -5.90
CA GLY A 106 14.45 -0.37 -5.90
C GLY A 106 13.99 0.68 -4.88
N THR A 107 12.68 0.89 -4.76
CA THR A 107 12.09 1.82 -3.79
C THR A 107 12.34 1.35 -2.35
N PHE A 108 12.20 0.05 -2.05
CA PHE A 108 12.49 -0.49 -0.72
C PHE A 108 13.97 -0.36 -0.35
N LEU A 109 14.87 -0.58 -1.29
CA LEU A 109 16.30 -0.38 -1.07
C LEU A 109 16.64 1.09 -0.76
N LEU A 110 16.06 2.04 -1.52
CA LEU A 110 16.26 3.47 -1.32
C LEU A 110 15.71 3.95 0.02
N THR A 111 14.46 3.58 0.32
CA THR A 111 13.79 4.00 1.56
C THR A 111 14.37 3.30 2.78
N GLY A 112 14.80 2.04 2.63
CA GLY A 112 15.55 1.31 3.65
C GLY A 112 16.87 2.01 4.00
N ALA A 113 17.63 2.43 2.99
CA ALA A 113 18.85 3.22 3.20
C ALA A 113 18.56 4.56 3.92
N ALA A 114 17.50 5.27 3.51
CA ALA A 114 17.10 6.54 4.14
C ALA A 114 16.70 6.35 5.62
N ALA A 115 16.03 5.25 5.93
CA ALA A 115 15.66 4.90 7.30
C ALA A 115 16.89 4.52 8.14
N GLU A 116 17.75 3.66 7.61
CA GLU A 116 18.93 3.14 8.30
C GLU A 116 19.96 4.22 8.62
N HIS A 117 20.19 5.14 7.70
CA HIS A 117 21.15 6.25 7.89
C HIS A 117 20.53 7.47 8.61
N GLY A 118 19.31 7.35 9.14
CA GLY A 118 18.72 8.35 10.02
C GLY A 118 18.07 9.55 9.31
N LEU A 119 18.05 9.59 7.97
CA LEU A 119 17.44 10.69 7.22
C LEU A 119 15.95 10.86 7.57
N ILE A 120 15.19 9.74 7.64
CA ILE A 120 13.77 9.76 7.98
C ILE A 120 13.55 10.17 9.44
N ALA A 121 14.37 9.66 10.37
CA ALA A 121 14.32 10.05 11.76
C ALA A 121 14.60 11.56 11.94
N ARG A 122 15.57 12.11 11.22
CA ARG A 122 15.88 13.55 11.21
C ARG A 122 14.68 14.38 10.77
N LEU A 123 14.03 14.02 9.63
CA LEU A 123 12.86 14.73 9.13
C LEU A 123 11.71 14.68 10.16
N THR A 124 11.49 13.52 10.76
CA THR A 124 10.48 13.33 11.81
C THR A 124 10.79 14.19 13.03
N HIS A 125 12.02 14.20 13.51
CA HIS A 125 12.44 15.03 14.66
C HIS A 125 12.39 16.53 14.36
N ALA A 126 12.69 16.97 13.16
CA ALA A 126 12.60 18.36 12.77
C ALA A 126 11.18 18.90 12.89
N VAL A 127 10.18 18.10 12.51
CA VAL A 127 8.77 18.48 12.62
C VAL A 127 8.27 18.38 14.06
N LEU A 128 8.47 17.23 14.72
CA LEU A 128 7.93 16.95 16.05
C LEU A 128 8.69 17.66 17.18
N GLY A 129 9.98 17.93 16.97
CA GLY A 129 10.81 18.72 17.91
C GLY A 129 10.53 20.21 17.84
N SER A 130 9.73 20.68 16.91
CA SER A 130 9.41 22.10 16.78
C SER A 130 8.63 22.62 17.99
N ASP A 131 8.95 23.83 18.45
CA ASP A 131 8.22 24.49 19.55
C ASP A 131 6.71 24.64 19.25
N MET A 132 6.38 24.67 17.96
CA MET A 132 5.01 24.75 17.51
C MET A 132 4.18 23.52 17.92
N VAL A 133 4.75 22.30 17.83
CA VAL A 133 4.10 21.05 18.22
C VAL A 133 4.10 20.89 19.73
N ARG A 134 5.22 21.23 20.40
CA ARG A 134 5.41 21.07 21.85
C ARG A 134 4.46 21.90 22.70
N ARG A 135 4.08 23.08 22.24
CA ARG A 135 3.24 24.02 23.02
C ARG A 135 1.75 23.65 23.08
N LYS A 136 1.26 22.82 22.17
CA LYS A 136 -0.18 22.46 22.10
C LYS A 136 -0.35 20.98 21.74
N PRO A 137 -0.88 20.14 22.66
CA PRO A 137 -1.08 18.70 22.44
C PRO A 137 -1.85 18.35 21.14
N ALA A 138 -2.87 19.13 20.80
CA ALA A 138 -3.63 18.94 19.56
C ALA A 138 -2.79 19.12 18.27
N ARG A 139 -1.65 19.81 18.33
CA ARG A 139 -0.74 19.95 17.18
C ARG A 139 0.07 18.69 16.91
N LEU A 140 0.26 17.83 17.90
CA LEU A 140 0.89 16.52 17.71
C LEU A 140 0.07 15.65 16.76
N LEU A 141 -1.27 15.66 16.87
CA LEU A 141 -2.15 14.94 15.95
C LEU A 141 -1.95 15.41 14.51
N TRP A 142 -1.90 16.73 14.29
CA TRP A 142 -1.66 17.29 12.94
C TRP A 142 -0.25 16.99 12.42
N ALA A 143 0.75 17.05 13.29
CA ALA A 143 2.12 16.73 12.91
C ALA A 143 2.26 15.26 12.50
N ILE A 144 1.64 14.34 13.24
CA ILE A 144 1.58 12.91 12.88
C ILE A 144 0.80 12.71 11.58
N ALA A 145 -0.31 13.43 11.39
CA ALA A 145 -1.10 13.35 10.17
C ALA A 145 -0.27 13.70 8.92
N PHE A 146 0.39 14.86 8.93
CA PHE A 146 1.19 15.30 7.78
C PHE A 146 2.49 14.53 7.60
N LEU A 147 3.16 14.13 8.69
CA LEU A 147 4.33 13.28 8.61
C LEU A 147 3.97 11.88 8.10
N GLY A 148 2.91 11.27 8.64
CA GLY A 148 2.43 9.97 8.20
C GLY A 148 2.06 9.98 6.71
N CYS A 149 1.31 10.99 6.29
CA CYS A 149 0.94 11.17 4.89
C CYS A 149 2.18 11.39 3.99
N GLY A 150 3.06 12.31 4.37
CA GLY A 150 4.22 12.66 3.54
C GLY A 150 5.27 11.56 3.45
N LEU A 151 5.56 10.87 4.56
CA LEU A 151 6.51 9.76 4.56
C LEU A 151 5.96 8.55 3.80
N SER A 152 4.70 8.21 4.02
CA SER A 152 4.10 7.03 3.39
C SER A 152 3.83 7.21 1.90
N ALA A 153 3.87 8.40 1.38
CA ALA A 153 3.89 8.63 -0.07
C ALA A 153 5.11 7.99 -0.76
N TRP A 154 6.18 7.72 -0.02
CA TRP A 154 7.46 7.22 -0.55
C TRP A 154 7.94 5.93 0.11
N MET A 155 7.37 5.53 1.23
CA MET A 155 7.75 4.34 1.97
C MET A 155 6.54 3.55 2.44
N ASN A 156 6.77 2.30 2.81
CA ASN A 156 5.76 1.36 3.29
C ASN A 156 4.97 1.92 4.49
N ASN A 157 3.65 1.75 4.47
CA ASN A 157 2.73 2.21 5.52
C ASN A 157 3.10 1.68 6.90
N THR A 158 3.49 0.40 6.98
CA THR A 158 3.86 -0.27 8.24
C THR A 158 5.11 0.35 8.85
N ALA A 159 6.15 0.57 8.04
CA ALA A 159 7.39 1.20 8.49
C ALA A 159 7.15 2.65 8.95
N THR A 160 6.30 3.40 8.23
CA THR A 160 5.90 4.76 8.63
C THR A 160 5.19 4.75 9.98
N THR A 161 4.24 3.82 10.17
CA THR A 161 3.51 3.66 11.43
C THR A 161 4.45 3.30 12.59
N ALA A 162 5.32 2.31 12.38
CA ALA A 162 6.29 1.88 13.39
C ALA A 162 7.23 3.02 13.84
N LEU A 163 7.64 3.86 12.89
CA LEU A 163 8.46 5.03 13.18
C LEU A 163 7.72 6.09 14.01
N LEU A 164 6.45 6.33 13.72
CA LEU A 164 5.64 7.37 14.38
C LEU A 164 5.04 6.90 15.71
N LEU A 165 4.86 5.59 15.90
CA LEU A 165 4.16 5.02 17.06
C LEU A 165 4.81 5.36 18.41
N PRO A 166 6.15 5.28 18.61
CA PRO A 166 6.77 5.68 19.88
C PRO A 166 6.52 7.16 20.22
N LEU A 167 6.44 8.01 19.19
CA LEU A 167 6.15 9.43 19.35
C LEU A 167 4.67 9.67 19.67
N ALA A 168 3.77 8.93 19.05
CA ALA A 168 2.34 8.97 19.33
C ALA A 168 2.04 8.58 20.79
N LEU A 169 2.77 7.60 21.32
CA LEU A 169 2.63 7.16 22.72
C LEU A 169 3.03 8.22 23.73
N THR A 170 3.86 9.22 23.38
CA THR A 170 4.15 10.34 24.27
C THR A 170 2.90 11.15 24.64
N ALA A 171 1.84 11.04 23.83
CA ALA A 171 0.55 11.67 24.10
C ALA A 171 -0.15 11.17 25.39
N GLU A 172 0.28 10.07 25.99
CA GLU A 172 -0.19 9.62 27.28
C GLU A 172 0.03 10.67 28.38
N SER A 173 1.14 11.42 28.30
CA SER A 173 1.48 12.50 29.24
C SER A 173 0.49 13.67 29.22
N PHE A 174 -0.35 13.79 28.20
CA PHE A 174 -1.32 14.88 28.08
C PHE A 174 -2.61 14.66 28.91
N GLY A 175 -2.79 13.51 29.53
CA GLY A 175 -3.91 13.20 30.43
C GLY A 175 -5.29 13.10 29.76
N SER A 176 -5.38 13.21 28.43
CA SER A 176 -6.63 13.08 27.67
C SER A 176 -6.67 11.75 26.89
N ARG A 177 -7.47 10.79 27.36
CA ARG A 177 -7.64 9.49 26.68
C ARG A 177 -8.18 9.65 25.25
N ARG A 178 -9.12 10.57 25.05
CA ARG A 178 -9.71 10.79 23.71
C ARG A 178 -8.67 11.33 22.72
N LEU A 179 -7.81 12.25 23.17
CA LEU A 179 -6.72 12.77 22.34
C LEU A 179 -5.69 11.69 22.03
N LEU A 180 -5.32 10.87 23.01
CA LEU A 180 -4.41 9.74 22.83
C LEU A 180 -4.95 8.76 21.77
N VAL A 181 -6.22 8.35 21.89
CA VAL A 181 -6.87 7.47 20.92
C VAL A 181 -6.88 8.10 19.52
N GLY A 182 -7.22 9.40 19.42
CA GLY A 182 -7.19 10.10 18.13
C GLY A 182 -5.80 10.15 17.49
N ILE A 183 -4.75 10.39 18.29
CA ILE A 183 -3.35 10.42 17.83
C ILE A 183 -2.90 9.03 17.40
N LEU A 184 -3.21 7.98 18.15
CA LEU A 184 -2.86 6.61 17.83
C LEU A 184 -3.58 6.13 16.54
N LEU A 185 -4.88 6.40 16.43
CA LEU A 185 -5.63 6.09 15.21
C LEU A 185 -5.07 6.86 14.01
N MET A 186 -4.73 8.15 14.17
CA MET A 186 -4.11 8.92 13.10
C MET A 186 -2.76 8.35 12.69
N THR A 187 -2.01 7.77 13.63
CA THR A 187 -0.73 7.11 13.35
C THR A 187 -0.91 5.87 12.46
N ALA A 188 -2.03 5.15 12.57
CA ALA A 188 -2.36 4.04 11.68
C ALA A 188 -2.93 4.52 10.33
N TYR A 189 -3.79 5.53 10.35
CA TYR A 189 -4.58 5.93 9.18
C TYR A 189 -3.83 6.85 8.21
N ALA A 190 -3.02 7.79 8.74
CA ALA A 190 -2.29 8.73 7.90
C ALA A 190 -1.33 8.06 6.91
N PRO A 191 -0.60 6.99 7.26
CA PRO A 191 0.19 6.26 6.28
C PRO A 191 -0.63 5.64 5.15
N SER A 192 -1.77 5.02 5.44
CA SER A 192 -2.63 4.43 4.41
C SER A 192 -3.18 5.50 3.46
N LEU A 193 -3.60 6.64 4.00
CA LEU A 193 -4.05 7.79 3.20
C LEU A 193 -2.92 8.41 2.39
N GLY A 194 -1.74 8.56 2.99
CA GLY A 194 -0.54 9.12 2.35
C GLY A 194 -0.02 8.25 1.22
N GLY A 195 -0.10 6.93 1.36
CA GLY A 195 0.27 5.97 0.33
C GLY A 195 -0.49 6.14 -0.99
N LEU A 196 -1.65 6.80 -0.99
CA LEU A 196 -2.40 7.10 -2.21
C LEU A 196 -1.71 8.16 -3.07
N ALA A 197 -0.88 9.04 -2.48
CA ALA A 197 -0.35 10.22 -3.14
C ALA A 197 0.55 9.90 -4.33
N THR A 198 1.26 8.78 -4.31
CA THR A 198 2.16 8.37 -5.38
C THR A 198 1.90 6.91 -5.80
N PRO A 199 2.28 6.51 -7.02
CA PRO A 199 2.17 5.11 -7.45
C PRO A 199 2.89 4.13 -6.52
N VAL A 200 4.03 4.54 -5.93
CA VAL A 200 4.89 3.69 -5.10
C VAL A 200 4.57 3.73 -3.62
N GLY A 201 3.66 4.59 -3.18
CA GLY A 201 3.32 4.75 -1.76
C GLY A 201 2.62 3.54 -1.16
N THR A 202 1.85 2.79 -1.96
CA THR A 202 1.21 1.55 -1.51
C THR A 202 1.05 0.56 -2.66
N ALA A 203 1.13 -0.73 -2.35
CA ALA A 203 1.10 -1.81 -3.33
C ALA A 203 -0.17 -1.85 -4.21
N PRO A 204 -1.38 -1.64 -3.70
CA PRO A 204 -2.60 -1.55 -4.51
C PRO A 204 -2.48 -0.65 -5.72
N ASN A 205 -1.84 0.52 -5.59
CA ASN A 205 -1.71 1.50 -6.65
C ASN A 205 -1.05 0.91 -7.91
N LEU A 206 0.04 0.21 -7.73
CA LEU A 206 0.78 -0.38 -8.85
C LEU A 206 0.10 -1.64 -9.40
N ILE A 207 -0.55 -2.45 -8.56
CA ILE A 207 -1.38 -3.58 -9.02
C ILE A 207 -2.48 -3.04 -9.93
N GLY A 208 -3.22 -2.04 -9.49
CA GLY A 208 -4.29 -1.44 -10.26
C GLY A 208 -3.80 -0.83 -11.56
N LEU A 209 -2.70 -0.06 -11.53
CA LEU A 209 -2.08 0.52 -12.73
C LEU A 209 -1.65 -0.55 -13.73
N ARG A 210 -1.07 -1.65 -13.25
CA ARG A 210 -0.59 -2.73 -14.13
C ARG A 210 -1.73 -3.51 -14.76
N LEU A 211 -2.75 -3.86 -13.98
CA LEU A 211 -3.92 -4.55 -14.49
C LEU A 211 -4.72 -3.67 -15.47
N LEU A 212 -4.80 -2.37 -15.20
CA LEU A 212 -5.39 -1.40 -16.12
C LEU A 212 -4.61 -1.36 -17.45
N GLU A 213 -3.27 -1.27 -17.38
CA GLU A 213 -2.40 -1.29 -18.56
C GLU A 213 -2.56 -2.56 -19.37
N GLN A 214 -2.60 -3.74 -18.71
CA GLN A 214 -2.82 -5.03 -19.40
C GLN A 214 -4.18 -5.08 -20.10
N ALA A 215 -5.22 -4.54 -19.49
CA ALA A 215 -6.58 -4.60 -20.03
C ALA A 215 -6.87 -3.57 -21.12
N THR A 216 -6.22 -2.40 -21.09
CA THR A 216 -6.56 -1.25 -21.94
C THR A 216 -5.42 -0.76 -22.81
N GLY A 217 -4.19 -1.21 -22.57
CA GLY A 217 -2.97 -0.65 -23.18
C GLY A 217 -2.62 0.75 -22.69
N HIS A 218 -3.39 1.32 -21.74
CA HIS A 218 -3.20 2.66 -21.22
C HIS A 218 -2.82 2.63 -19.74
N ARG A 219 -1.80 3.41 -19.37
CA ARG A 219 -1.35 3.57 -17.99
C ARG A 219 -1.11 5.05 -17.70
N PRO A 220 -1.75 5.62 -16.67
CA PRO A 220 -1.38 6.94 -16.17
C PRO A 220 0.10 6.98 -15.77
N SER A 221 0.81 8.04 -16.20
CA SER A 221 2.20 8.26 -15.78
C SER A 221 2.29 8.56 -14.28
N PHE A 222 3.50 8.46 -13.71
CA PHE A 222 3.75 8.81 -12.32
C PHE A 222 3.25 10.22 -11.97
N ALA A 223 3.53 11.20 -12.85
CA ALA A 223 3.09 12.58 -12.66
C ALA A 223 1.56 12.74 -12.72
N GLN A 224 0.89 12.06 -13.66
CA GLN A 224 -0.58 12.09 -13.77
C GLN A 224 -1.24 11.47 -12.54
N TRP A 225 -0.73 10.34 -12.05
CA TRP A 225 -1.21 9.76 -10.80
C TRP A 225 -1.09 10.76 -9.64
N CYS A 226 0.10 11.34 -9.43
CA CYS A 226 0.33 12.30 -8.35
C CYS A 226 -0.58 13.53 -8.48
N ALA A 227 -0.80 14.04 -9.70
CA ALA A 227 -1.68 15.19 -9.92
C ALA A 227 -3.12 14.92 -9.48
N VAL A 228 -3.62 13.70 -9.67
CA VAL A 228 -4.98 13.31 -9.29
C VAL A 228 -5.05 12.89 -7.82
N PHE A 229 -4.14 12.05 -7.35
CA PHE A 229 -4.30 11.38 -6.06
C PHE A 229 -3.53 12.02 -4.89
N ALA A 230 -2.49 12.82 -5.12
CA ALA A 230 -1.84 13.55 -4.02
C ALA A 230 -2.78 14.58 -3.36
N PRO A 231 -3.57 15.38 -4.10
CA PRO A 231 -4.59 16.23 -3.46
C PRO A 231 -5.66 15.44 -2.70
N LEU A 232 -6.09 14.29 -3.21
CA LEU A 232 -7.03 13.40 -2.51
C LEU A 232 -6.44 12.88 -1.20
N ALA A 233 -5.18 12.43 -1.21
CA ALA A 233 -4.48 11.95 -0.03
C ALA A 233 -4.37 13.03 1.05
N VAL A 234 -4.00 14.24 0.66
CA VAL A 234 -3.93 15.39 1.58
C VAL A 234 -5.32 15.74 2.12
N LEU A 235 -6.34 15.83 1.26
CA LEU A 235 -7.71 16.14 1.66
C LEU A 235 -8.25 15.08 2.64
N SER A 236 -8.09 13.80 2.32
CA SER A 236 -8.51 12.69 3.19
C SER A 236 -7.80 12.75 4.54
N THR A 237 -6.49 13.02 4.54
CA THR A 237 -5.69 13.17 5.76
C THR A 237 -6.19 14.35 6.62
N VAL A 238 -6.46 15.49 6.00
CA VAL A 238 -6.98 16.69 6.68
C VAL A 238 -8.35 16.42 7.29
N LEU A 239 -9.27 15.82 6.53
CA LEU A 239 -10.62 15.49 7.00
C LEU A 239 -10.57 14.49 8.16
N THR A 240 -9.71 13.46 8.07
CA THR A 240 -9.50 12.47 9.12
C THR A 240 -8.94 13.12 10.38
N ALA A 241 -7.89 13.93 10.26
CA ALA A 241 -7.28 14.64 11.39
C ALA A 241 -8.27 15.60 12.08
N TRP A 242 -9.05 16.33 11.28
CA TRP A 242 -10.09 17.22 11.78
C TRP A 242 -11.20 16.45 12.52
N TRP A 243 -11.65 15.32 11.98
CA TRP A 243 -12.63 14.45 12.61
C TRP A 243 -12.14 13.89 13.94
N LEU A 244 -10.96 13.29 13.96
CA LEU A 244 -10.34 12.73 15.19
C LEU A 244 -10.09 13.80 16.25
N ARG A 245 -9.74 15.03 15.85
CA ARG A 245 -9.56 16.16 16.76
C ARG A 245 -10.86 16.59 17.41
N ARG A 246 -12.00 16.62 16.68
CA ARG A 246 -13.30 17.05 17.23
C ARG A 246 -13.76 16.18 18.40
N GLY A 247 -13.41 14.90 18.39
CA GLY A 247 -13.71 13.97 19.48
C GLY A 247 -12.80 14.13 20.71
N SER A 248 -11.70 14.88 20.63
CA SER A 248 -10.61 14.78 21.62
C SER A 248 -10.71 15.74 22.83
N GLY A 249 -11.64 16.72 22.84
CA GLY A 249 -11.75 17.70 23.93
C GLY A 249 -10.51 18.61 24.08
N GLU A 250 -10.57 19.56 25.01
CA GLU A 250 -9.40 20.34 25.39
C GLU A 250 -8.50 19.50 26.31
N ALA A 251 -7.25 19.27 25.87
CA ALA A 251 -6.25 18.62 26.73
C ALA A 251 -5.80 19.59 27.81
N ALA A 252 -5.76 19.12 29.07
CA ALA A 252 -5.12 19.85 30.14
C ALA A 252 -3.67 20.18 29.74
N HIS A 253 -3.21 21.39 30.14
CA HIS A 253 -1.85 21.84 29.88
C HIS A 253 -0.87 21.04 30.75
N ALA A 254 -0.54 19.83 30.35
CA ALA A 254 0.56 19.10 30.97
C ALA A 254 1.83 19.38 30.15
N GLY A 255 2.86 19.84 30.82
CA GLY A 255 4.14 20.14 30.22
C GLY A 255 4.70 18.88 29.53
N ALA A 256 4.63 18.85 28.24
CA ALA A 256 5.22 17.76 27.45
C ALA A 256 6.73 17.80 27.66
N THR A 257 7.26 16.87 28.43
CA THR A 257 8.68 16.51 28.42
C THR A 257 8.98 15.75 27.13
N ALA A 258 8.87 16.43 26.00
CA ALA A 258 9.36 15.90 24.75
C ALA A 258 10.89 15.76 24.87
N VAL A 259 11.38 14.54 24.69
CA VAL A 259 12.80 14.23 24.69
C VAL A 259 13.49 15.15 23.66
N ARG A 260 14.22 16.14 24.16
CA ARG A 260 15.06 17.00 23.33
C ARG A 260 16.26 16.16 22.89
N ARG A 261 16.10 15.39 21.82
CA ARG A 261 17.27 14.84 21.15
C ARG A 261 17.90 15.98 20.35
N GLU A 262 19.15 16.31 20.65
CA GLU A 262 19.92 17.24 19.84
C GLU A 262 19.98 16.69 18.41
N ILE A 263 19.62 17.53 17.46
CA ILE A 263 19.75 17.18 16.03
C ILE A 263 21.25 17.17 15.76
N GLN A 264 21.81 15.98 15.61
CA GLN A 264 23.22 15.79 15.29
C GLN A 264 23.57 16.45 13.94
N ALA A 265 24.85 16.75 13.72
CA ALA A 265 25.33 17.25 12.43
C ALA A 265 24.94 16.26 11.30
N TRP A 266 24.75 16.79 10.09
CA TRP A 266 24.44 15.97 8.93
C TRP A 266 25.59 14.97 8.66
N SER A 267 25.28 13.69 8.62
CA SER A 267 26.21 12.65 8.20
C SER A 267 26.48 12.71 6.69
N LEU A 268 27.59 12.11 6.23
CA LEU A 268 27.89 12.00 4.80
C LEU A 268 26.78 11.24 4.06
N ALA A 269 26.29 10.15 4.65
CA ALA A 269 25.19 9.36 4.09
C ALA A 269 23.91 10.18 3.90
N GLU A 270 23.51 10.97 4.90
CA GLU A 270 22.32 11.82 4.78
C GLU A 270 22.46 12.89 3.69
N ARG A 271 23.68 13.51 3.60
CA ARG A 271 24.00 14.51 2.57
C ARG A 271 24.01 13.92 1.17
N THR A 272 24.23 12.62 1.03
CA THR A 272 24.24 11.91 -0.24
C THR A 272 22.85 11.38 -0.59
N LEU A 273 22.14 10.82 0.39
CA LEU A 273 20.81 10.23 0.20
C LEU A 273 19.75 11.25 -0.19
N LEU A 274 19.74 12.43 0.45
CA LEU A 274 18.70 13.42 0.18
C LEU A 274 18.75 13.94 -1.28
N PRO A 275 19.89 14.37 -1.85
CA PRO A 275 19.95 14.76 -3.26
C PRO A 275 19.64 13.60 -4.20
N LEU A 276 20.10 12.39 -3.92
CA LEU A 276 19.80 11.22 -4.75
C LEU A 276 18.29 10.94 -4.76
N PHE A 277 17.63 11.02 -3.61
CA PHE A 277 16.19 10.83 -3.52
C PHE A 277 15.44 11.90 -4.35
N VAL A 278 15.86 13.16 -4.25
CA VAL A 278 15.33 14.25 -5.07
C VAL A 278 15.51 13.97 -6.56
N VAL A 279 16.70 13.50 -6.98
CA VAL A 279 16.96 13.14 -8.39
C VAL A 279 16.03 12.01 -8.85
N VAL A 280 15.86 10.96 -8.05
CA VAL A 280 14.93 9.84 -8.37
C VAL A 280 13.51 10.37 -8.55
N VAL A 281 13.03 11.21 -7.65
CA VAL A 281 11.68 11.84 -7.75
C VAL A 281 11.56 12.69 -9.00
N LEU A 282 12.56 13.50 -9.32
CA LEU A 282 12.55 14.30 -10.54
C LEU A 282 12.55 13.44 -11.81
N LEU A 283 13.30 12.34 -11.82
CA LEU A 283 13.32 11.39 -12.94
C LEU A 283 11.97 10.69 -13.16
N TRP A 284 11.13 10.55 -12.13
CA TRP A 284 9.77 10.06 -12.27
C TRP A 284 8.78 11.12 -12.74
N ILE A 285 8.90 12.34 -12.20
CA ILE A 285 7.88 13.40 -12.42
C ILE A 285 8.11 14.15 -13.72
N VAL A 286 9.37 14.55 -14.01
CA VAL A 286 9.69 15.42 -15.14
C VAL A 286 9.30 14.82 -16.49
N PRO A 287 9.61 13.53 -16.81
CA PRO A 287 9.21 12.95 -18.10
C PRO A 287 7.70 12.93 -18.30
N GLY A 288 6.93 12.67 -17.22
CA GLY A 288 5.46 12.68 -17.28
C GLY A 288 4.88 14.08 -17.50
N ILE A 289 5.44 15.11 -16.85
CA ILE A 289 5.05 16.51 -17.09
C ILE A 289 5.35 16.91 -18.53
N LEU A 290 6.57 16.63 -19.00
CA LEU A 290 7.01 16.98 -20.35
C LEU A 290 6.17 16.27 -21.44
N ALA A 291 5.73 15.06 -21.18
CA ALA A 291 4.83 14.32 -22.07
C ALA A 291 3.45 15.00 -22.22
N GLY A 292 3.03 15.81 -21.26
CA GLY A 292 1.80 16.63 -21.33
C GLY A 292 1.99 17.98 -22.02
N THR A 293 3.19 18.30 -22.54
CA THR A 293 3.52 19.56 -23.21
C THR A 293 3.74 19.34 -24.71
N PRO A 294 3.90 20.39 -25.53
CA PRO A 294 4.29 20.26 -26.93
C PRO A 294 5.59 19.47 -27.17
N LEU A 295 6.39 19.23 -26.13
CA LEU A 295 7.62 18.43 -26.19
C LEU A 295 7.37 16.91 -26.25
N GLN A 296 6.13 16.43 -26.10
CA GLN A 296 5.80 14.99 -26.15
C GLN A 296 6.31 14.29 -27.43
N GLY A 297 6.41 15.04 -28.55
CA GLY A 297 6.92 14.53 -29.81
C GLY A 297 8.45 14.50 -29.95
N ALA A 298 9.17 15.12 -29.01
CA ALA A 298 10.63 15.29 -29.10
C ALA A 298 11.35 13.93 -29.00
N ALA A 299 12.27 13.68 -29.97
CA ALA A 299 13.01 12.42 -30.06
C ALA A 299 13.81 12.11 -28.79
N TRP A 300 14.41 13.13 -28.17
CA TRP A 300 15.17 12.95 -26.94
C TRP A 300 14.28 12.53 -25.76
N LEU A 301 13.05 13.05 -25.63
CA LEU A 301 12.12 12.67 -24.56
C LEU A 301 11.65 11.23 -24.71
N LYS A 302 11.30 10.82 -25.96
CA LYS A 302 10.96 9.42 -26.27
C LYS A 302 12.14 8.48 -26.00
N ALA A 303 13.35 8.87 -26.37
CA ALA A 303 14.56 8.10 -26.09
C ALA A 303 14.85 7.99 -24.59
N TRP A 304 14.60 9.06 -23.81
CA TRP A 304 14.70 9.03 -22.36
C TRP A 304 13.71 8.03 -21.75
N GLN A 305 12.43 8.15 -22.06
CA GLN A 305 11.38 7.27 -21.53
C GLN A 305 11.62 5.78 -21.91
N ALA A 306 12.13 5.53 -23.11
CA ALA A 306 12.44 4.17 -23.56
C ALA A 306 13.67 3.56 -22.86
N ARG A 307 14.73 4.37 -22.61
CA ARG A 307 15.99 3.89 -22.03
C ARG A 307 15.99 3.89 -20.50
N LEU A 308 15.21 4.79 -19.88
CA LEU A 308 15.07 4.91 -18.43
C LEU A 308 13.57 4.93 -18.07
N PRO A 309 12.87 3.79 -18.22
CA PRO A 309 11.46 3.68 -17.83
C PRO A 309 11.31 3.78 -16.31
N GLU A 310 10.11 4.16 -15.84
CA GLU A 310 9.80 4.36 -14.42
C GLU A 310 10.33 3.26 -13.48
N PRO A 311 10.25 1.94 -13.82
CA PRO A 311 10.77 0.89 -12.95
C PRO A 311 12.30 0.85 -12.82
N ALA A 312 13.04 1.33 -13.82
CA ALA A 312 14.50 1.34 -13.80
C ALA A 312 15.08 2.45 -12.91
N VAL A 313 14.34 3.53 -12.71
CA VAL A 313 14.81 4.72 -11.97
C VAL A 313 15.22 4.40 -10.53
N PRO A 314 14.36 3.78 -9.67
CA PRO A 314 14.73 3.51 -8.29
C PRO A 314 15.79 2.41 -8.17
N MET A 315 15.80 1.44 -9.10
CA MET A 315 16.84 0.42 -9.16
C MET A 315 18.21 1.05 -9.44
N LEU A 316 18.28 1.96 -10.40
CA LEU A 316 19.52 2.70 -10.68
C LEU A 316 19.97 3.50 -9.44
N GLY A 317 19.05 4.22 -8.79
CA GLY A 317 19.33 4.95 -7.56
C GLY A 317 19.87 4.04 -6.45
N ALA A 318 19.24 2.88 -6.24
CA ALA A 318 19.67 1.91 -5.25
C ALA A 318 21.06 1.33 -5.58
N LEU A 319 21.33 0.97 -6.84
CA LEU A 319 22.63 0.45 -7.27
C LEU A 319 23.77 1.46 -7.06
N VAL A 320 23.52 2.76 -7.28
CA VAL A 320 24.47 3.83 -6.99
C VAL A 320 24.85 3.85 -5.51
N LEU A 321 23.94 3.58 -4.58
CA LEU A 321 24.21 3.55 -3.14
C LEU A 321 25.18 2.45 -2.71
N PHE A 322 25.31 1.36 -3.47
CA PHE A 322 26.33 0.34 -3.23
C PHE A 322 27.74 0.82 -3.58
N LEU A 323 27.87 1.88 -4.36
CA LEU A 323 29.14 2.46 -4.76
C LEU A 323 29.58 3.63 -3.87
N LEU A 324 28.62 4.33 -3.24
CA LEU A 324 28.86 5.54 -2.49
C LEU A 324 29.27 5.27 -1.03
N PRO A 325 30.24 6.02 -0.48
CA PRO A 325 30.74 5.83 0.88
C PRO A 325 29.68 6.29 1.91
N SER A 326 29.55 5.54 3.01
CA SER A 326 28.62 5.90 4.10
C SER A 326 29.17 7.01 5.01
N GLY A 327 30.49 7.15 5.10
CA GLY A 327 31.18 8.00 6.07
C GLY A 327 31.15 7.45 7.51
N ALA A 328 30.58 6.26 7.75
CA ALA A 328 30.53 5.62 9.05
C ALA A 328 31.69 4.65 9.24
N PRO A 329 32.37 4.61 10.41
CA PRO A 329 33.55 3.74 10.64
C PRO A 329 33.22 2.23 10.47
N GLN A 330 31.98 1.83 10.74
CA GLN A 330 31.54 0.43 10.71
C GLN A 330 31.05 -0.04 9.35
N ARG A 331 30.87 0.89 8.36
CA ARG A 331 30.33 0.58 7.04
C ARG A 331 31.03 1.39 5.94
N ALA A 332 31.61 0.69 5.01
CA ALA A 332 32.31 1.31 3.88
C ALA A 332 31.34 2.01 2.92
N ARG A 333 30.15 1.45 2.71
CA ARG A 333 29.17 1.90 1.70
C ARG A 333 27.82 2.21 2.34
N ILE A 334 26.99 3.01 1.65
CA ILE A 334 25.63 3.35 2.11
C ILE A 334 24.75 2.10 2.12
N LEU A 335 24.83 1.27 1.08
CA LEU A 335 24.20 -0.05 1.05
C LEU A 335 25.27 -1.16 0.97
N ASP A 336 24.99 -2.26 1.62
CA ASP A 336 25.71 -3.53 1.52
C ASP A 336 24.72 -4.66 1.21
N ILE A 337 25.21 -5.87 0.92
CA ILE A 337 24.39 -7.01 0.53
C ILE A 337 23.38 -7.41 1.63
N GLY A 338 23.66 -7.10 2.90
CA GLY A 338 22.77 -7.37 4.02
C GLY A 338 21.44 -6.64 3.94
N VAL A 339 21.35 -5.57 3.13
CA VAL A 339 20.08 -4.88 2.87
C VAL A 339 19.00 -5.81 2.30
N LEU A 340 19.39 -6.82 1.52
CA LEU A 340 18.46 -7.78 0.93
C LEU A 340 17.68 -8.60 1.97
N GLN A 341 18.23 -8.80 3.16
CA GLN A 341 17.55 -9.46 4.27
C GLN A 341 16.42 -8.61 4.89
N ARG A 342 16.44 -7.28 4.62
CA ARG A 342 15.49 -6.30 5.16
C ARG A 342 14.46 -5.83 4.13
N VAL A 343 14.56 -6.33 2.90
CA VAL A 343 13.54 -6.09 1.87
C VAL A 343 12.24 -6.78 2.29
N ASP A 344 11.13 -6.09 2.11
CA ASP A 344 9.80 -6.68 2.29
C ASP A 344 9.48 -7.64 1.12
N TRP A 345 10.07 -8.84 1.19
CA TRP A 345 9.83 -9.90 0.22
C TRP A 345 8.38 -10.34 0.18
N SER A 346 7.69 -10.24 1.32
CA SER A 346 6.27 -10.62 1.41
C SER A 346 5.43 -9.78 0.45
N THR A 347 5.63 -8.47 0.44
CA THR A 347 4.95 -7.57 -0.51
C THR A 347 5.34 -7.86 -1.96
N LEU A 348 6.62 -8.11 -2.27
CA LEU A 348 7.07 -8.41 -3.64
C LEU A 348 6.47 -9.72 -4.18
N LEU A 349 6.44 -10.77 -3.35
CA LEU A 349 5.84 -12.06 -3.70
C LEU A 349 4.32 -11.94 -3.87
N LEU A 350 3.65 -11.24 -2.96
CA LEU A 350 2.22 -10.98 -3.05
C LEU A 350 1.87 -10.23 -4.34
N PHE A 351 2.71 -9.31 -4.76
CA PHE A 351 2.57 -8.60 -6.01
C PHE A 351 2.64 -9.54 -7.21
N GLY A 352 3.69 -10.36 -7.29
CA GLY A 352 3.87 -11.34 -8.37
C GLY A 352 2.70 -12.31 -8.47
N GLY A 353 2.26 -12.89 -7.34
CA GLY A 353 1.11 -13.79 -7.30
C GLY A 353 -0.21 -13.11 -7.68
N GLY A 354 -0.42 -11.87 -7.21
CA GLY A 354 -1.61 -11.09 -7.55
C GLY A 354 -1.70 -10.77 -9.04
N LEU A 355 -0.59 -10.38 -9.67
CA LEU A 355 -0.52 -10.17 -11.11
C LEU A 355 -0.74 -11.47 -11.89
N SER A 356 -0.16 -12.58 -11.44
CA SER A 356 -0.38 -13.90 -12.04
C SER A 356 -1.85 -14.30 -11.98
N LEU A 357 -2.52 -14.10 -10.83
CA LEU A 357 -3.96 -14.35 -10.70
C LEU A 357 -4.77 -13.47 -11.65
N GLY A 358 -4.49 -12.17 -11.68
CA GLY A 358 -5.16 -11.21 -12.56
C GLY A 358 -5.04 -11.62 -14.04
N SER A 359 -3.83 -11.96 -14.50
CA SER A 359 -3.59 -12.42 -15.87
C SER A 359 -4.39 -13.70 -16.18
N MET A 360 -4.36 -14.70 -15.28
CA MET A 360 -5.18 -15.92 -15.45
C MET A 360 -6.67 -15.61 -15.52
N MET A 361 -7.18 -14.68 -14.71
CA MET A 361 -8.60 -14.28 -14.76
C MET A 361 -8.98 -13.63 -16.07
N PHE A 362 -8.11 -12.81 -16.67
CA PHE A 362 -8.35 -12.20 -17.98
C PHE A 362 -8.25 -13.22 -19.12
N GLU A 363 -7.18 -14.00 -19.17
CA GLU A 363 -6.90 -14.94 -20.25
C GLU A 363 -7.89 -16.11 -20.31
N SER A 364 -8.41 -16.54 -19.14
CA SER A 364 -9.41 -17.60 -19.04
C SER A 364 -10.83 -17.14 -19.31
N GLY A 365 -11.10 -15.82 -19.36
CA GLY A 365 -12.43 -15.25 -19.45
C GLY A 365 -13.21 -15.22 -18.12
N LEU A 366 -12.64 -15.67 -16.99
CA LEU A 366 -13.30 -15.64 -15.69
C LEU A 366 -13.69 -14.22 -15.27
N ALA A 367 -12.79 -13.25 -15.45
CA ALA A 367 -13.06 -11.85 -15.10
C ALA A 367 -14.31 -11.36 -15.84
N ARG A 368 -14.44 -11.65 -17.15
CA ARG A 368 -15.62 -11.30 -17.95
C ARG A 368 -16.89 -11.94 -17.40
N ALA A 369 -16.87 -13.23 -17.12
CA ALA A 369 -18.04 -13.95 -16.61
C ALA A 369 -18.52 -13.39 -15.25
N LEU A 370 -17.58 -13.05 -14.35
CA LEU A 370 -17.90 -12.41 -13.09
C LEU A 370 -18.48 -11.01 -13.28
N GLY A 371 -17.85 -10.19 -14.16
CA GLY A 371 -18.32 -8.84 -14.46
C GLY A 371 -19.74 -8.83 -15.04
N GLU A 372 -20.02 -9.68 -16.04
CA GLU A 372 -21.35 -9.84 -16.63
C GLU A 372 -22.38 -10.36 -15.61
N GLY A 373 -21.98 -11.31 -14.75
CA GLY A 373 -22.83 -11.85 -13.69
C GLY A 373 -23.24 -10.78 -12.69
N ILE A 374 -22.28 -9.99 -12.22
CA ILE A 374 -22.54 -8.87 -11.28
C ILE A 374 -23.42 -7.82 -11.95
N PHE A 375 -23.13 -7.45 -13.22
CA PHE A 375 -23.92 -6.46 -13.94
C PHE A 375 -25.37 -6.89 -14.15
N LYS A 376 -25.61 -8.17 -14.46
CA LYS A 376 -26.96 -8.73 -14.59
C LYS A 376 -27.71 -8.79 -13.25
N ALA A 377 -26.99 -9.12 -12.16
CA ALA A 377 -27.58 -9.21 -10.82
C ALA A 377 -27.92 -7.84 -10.22
N MET A 378 -27.10 -6.84 -10.52
CA MET A 378 -27.29 -5.47 -10.06
C MET A 378 -27.11 -4.52 -11.26
N PRO A 379 -28.16 -4.17 -11.98
CA PRO A 379 -28.08 -3.26 -13.12
C PRO A 379 -27.73 -1.85 -12.63
N ILE A 380 -26.46 -1.61 -12.39
CA ILE A 380 -25.93 -0.32 -11.95
C ILE A 380 -25.71 0.53 -13.20
N GLY A 381 -26.45 1.62 -13.33
CA GLY A 381 -26.38 2.51 -14.49
C GLY A 381 -25.39 3.66 -14.31
N GLY A 382 -24.75 4.03 -15.42
CA GLY A 382 -23.87 5.20 -15.51
C GLY A 382 -22.51 5.06 -14.83
N THR A 383 -21.58 5.93 -15.22
CA THR A 383 -20.19 5.90 -14.74
C THR A 383 -20.11 6.03 -13.21
N TYR A 384 -20.87 6.95 -12.62
CA TYR A 384 -20.84 7.15 -11.16
C TYR A 384 -21.30 5.92 -10.39
N GLY A 385 -22.35 5.23 -10.87
CA GLY A 385 -22.85 4.00 -10.22
C GLY A 385 -21.80 2.89 -10.20
N ILE A 386 -21.13 2.65 -11.34
CA ILE A 386 -20.06 1.65 -11.42
C ILE A 386 -18.83 2.05 -10.57
N VAL A 387 -18.45 3.34 -10.58
CA VAL A 387 -17.36 3.86 -9.73
C VAL A 387 -17.70 3.67 -8.25
N LEU A 388 -18.93 3.97 -7.84
CA LEU A 388 -19.39 3.76 -6.45
C LEU A 388 -19.39 2.28 -6.05
N ALA A 389 -19.88 1.39 -6.92
CA ALA A 389 -19.82 -0.05 -6.69
C ALA A 389 -18.37 -0.56 -6.58
N ALA A 390 -17.50 -0.12 -7.48
CA ALA A 390 -16.07 -0.44 -7.48
C ALA A 390 -15.39 0.01 -6.19
N THR A 391 -15.67 1.23 -5.74
CA THR A 391 -15.13 1.79 -4.51
C THR A 391 -15.62 1.00 -3.29
N LEU A 392 -16.93 0.72 -3.24
CA LEU A 392 -17.50 -0.07 -2.15
C LEU A 392 -16.93 -1.48 -2.08
N MET A 393 -16.78 -2.17 -3.22
CA MET A 393 -16.12 -3.47 -3.29
C MET A 393 -14.68 -3.41 -2.77
N GLY A 394 -13.91 -2.40 -3.17
CA GLY A 394 -12.54 -2.19 -2.72
C GLY A 394 -12.45 -2.07 -1.21
N VAL A 395 -13.24 -1.20 -0.61
CA VAL A 395 -13.29 -0.99 0.85
C VAL A 395 -13.72 -2.25 1.59
N LEU A 396 -14.82 -2.89 1.18
CA LEU A 396 -15.34 -4.07 1.87
C LEU A 396 -14.35 -5.24 1.86
N VAL A 397 -13.70 -5.48 0.73
CA VAL A 397 -12.70 -6.56 0.64
C VAL A 397 -11.44 -6.18 1.43
N SER A 398 -11.05 -4.89 1.42
CA SER A 398 -9.89 -4.41 2.19
C SER A 398 -10.06 -4.51 3.71
N GLU A 399 -11.28 -4.44 4.20
CA GLU A 399 -11.55 -4.70 5.63
C GLU A 399 -11.35 -6.17 6.02
N MET A 400 -11.49 -7.09 5.07
CA MET A 400 -11.43 -8.53 5.33
C MET A 400 -10.05 -9.13 5.06
N THR A 401 -9.20 -8.45 4.28
CA THR A 401 -7.85 -8.95 3.92
C THR A 401 -6.90 -7.80 3.66
N SER A 402 -5.61 -8.08 3.45
CA SER A 402 -4.62 -7.03 3.20
C SER A 402 -4.96 -6.19 1.98
N ASN A 403 -4.64 -4.90 2.01
CA ASN A 403 -4.88 -3.95 0.90
C ASN A 403 -4.37 -4.49 -0.45
N THR A 404 -3.19 -5.12 -0.45
CA THR A 404 -2.57 -5.69 -1.65
C THR A 404 -3.34 -6.87 -2.22
N ALA A 405 -3.77 -7.80 -1.35
CA ALA A 405 -4.60 -8.94 -1.75
C ALA A 405 -5.97 -8.44 -2.26
N SER A 406 -6.55 -7.43 -1.60
CA SER A 406 -7.81 -6.81 -2.04
C SER A 406 -7.70 -6.26 -3.46
N ALA A 407 -6.63 -5.55 -3.80
CA ALA A 407 -6.42 -5.04 -5.14
C ALA A 407 -6.30 -6.17 -6.18
N ALA A 408 -5.57 -7.24 -5.85
CA ALA A 408 -5.42 -8.40 -6.73
C ALA A 408 -6.75 -9.14 -6.99
N LEU A 409 -7.67 -9.14 -6.01
CA LEU A 409 -8.99 -9.77 -6.13
C LEU A 409 -10.02 -8.86 -6.81
N VAL A 410 -10.06 -7.60 -6.42
CA VAL A 410 -11.15 -6.67 -6.81
C VAL A 410 -10.91 -6.05 -8.19
N VAL A 411 -9.68 -5.62 -8.48
CA VAL A 411 -9.40 -4.86 -9.71
C VAL A 411 -9.75 -5.61 -10.98
N PRO A 412 -9.41 -6.91 -11.16
CA PRO A 412 -9.80 -7.65 -12.36
C PRO A 412 -11.32 -7.74 -12.56
N VAL A 413 -12.06 -7.89 -11.45
CA VAL A 413 -13.53 -7.98 -11.46
C VAL A 413 -14.15 -6.63 -11.85
N VAL A 414 -13.62 -5.52 -11.30
CA VAL A 414 -14.10 -4.16 -11.61
C VAL A 414 -13.81 -3.79 -13.07
N LEU A 415 -12.64 -4.12 -13.58
CA LEU A 415 -12.31 -3.94 -15.00
C LEU A 415 -13.34 -4.63 -15.90
N ALA A 416 -13.65 -5.88 -15.60
CA ALA A 416 -14.64 -6.64 -16.38
C ALA A 416 -16.07 -6.13 -16.18
N LEU A 417 -16.42 -5.68 -14.98
CA LEU A 417 -17.72 -5.04 -14.70
C LEU A 417 -17.92 -3.78 -15.54
N ALA A 418 -16.90 -2.92 -15.63
CA ALA A 418 -16.94 -1.71 -16.45
C ALA A 418 -17.09 -2.04 -17.94
N GLN A 419 -16.36 -3.05 -18.42
CA GLN A 419 -16.48 -3.56 -19.79
C GLN A 419 -17.87 -4.13 -20.09
N ALA A 420 -18.44 -4.93 -19.18
CA ALA A 420 -19.80 -5.48 -19.30
C ALA A 420 -20.87 -4.38 -19.34
N ALA A 421 -20.61 -3.27 -18.63
CA ALA A 421 -21.47 -2.08 -18.64
C ALA A 421 -21.24 -1.16 -19.86
N HIS A 422 -20.35 -1.54 -20.77
CA HIS A 422 -19.91 -0.70 -21.93
C HIS A 422 -19.41 0.68 -21.55
N LEU A 423 -18.70 0.79 -20.40
CA LEU A 423 -18.11 2.01 -19.90
C LEU A 423 -16.57 1.98 -20.03
N ASP A 424 -15.96 3.16 -20.07
CA ASP A 424 -14.51 3.28 -19.95
C ASP A 424 -14.05 2.72 -18.59
N PRO A 425 -13.18 1.69 -18.56
CA PRO A 425 -12.77 1.05 -17.33
C PRO A 425 -11.78 1.86 -16.49
N VAL A 426 -11.21 2.95 -17.02
CA VAL A 426 -10.16 3.73 -16.33
C VAL A 426 -10.65 4.21 -14.96
N LYS A 427 -11.74 4.98 -14.93
CA LYS A 427 -12.27 5.55 -13.69
C LYS A 427 -12.69 4.51 -12.66
N PRO A 428 -13.50 3.48 -13.00
CA PRO A 428 -13.85 2.43 -12.04
C PRO A 428 -12.63 1.70 -11.47
N THR A 429 -11.65 1.42 -12.33
CA THR A 429 -10.41 0.72 -11.92
C THR A 429 -9.57 1.56 -10.97
N LEU A 430 -9.37 2.84 -11.28
CA LEU A 430 -8.64 3.76 -10.40
C LEU A 430 -9.36 3.92 -9.05
N ALA A 431 -10.69 4.00 -9.05
CA ALA A 431 -11.48 4.09 -7.84
C ALA A 431 -11.35 2.82 -6.97
N ALA A 432 -11.48 1.64 -7.57
CA ALA A 432 -11.28 0.36 -6.86
C ALA A 432 -9.87 0.23 -6.30
N THR A 433 -8.86 0.61 -7.10
CA THR A 433 -7.45 0.58 -6.72
C THR A 433 -7.19 1.38 -5.46
N VAL A 434 -7.64 2.63 -5.45
CA VAL A 434 -7.50 3.55 -4.31
C VAL A 434 -8.31 3.05 -3.11
N ALA A 435 -9.52 2.57 -3.35
CA ALA A 435 -10.42 2.06 -2.32
C ALA A 435 -9.86 0.84 -1.57
N CYS A 436 -9.05 0.00 -2.24
CA CYS A 436 -8.35 -1.10 -1.58
C CYS A 436 -7.33 -0.66 -0.52
N SER A 437 -7.02 0.63 -0.40
CA SER A 437 -6.19 1.17 0.68
C SER A 437 -7.00 1.72 1.86
N PHE A 438 -8.34 1.67 1.79
CA PHE A 438 -9.26 2.00 2.86
C PHE A 438 -9.63 0.70 3.58
N GLY A 439 -9.22 0.57 4.82
CA GLY A 439 -9.47 -0.57 5.69
C GLY A 439 -9.14 -0.12 7.10
N PHE A 440 -10.06 0.67 7.70
CA PHE A 440 -9.79 1.41 8.94
C PHE A 440 -10.51 0.84 10.15
N MET A 441 -11.50 -0.07 9.97
CA MET A 441 -12.30 -0.59 11.06
C MET A 441 -11.60 -1.66 11.90
N LEU A 442 -10.87 -2.56 11.26
CA LEU A 442 -10.38 -3.76 11.94
C LEU A 442 -8.85 -3.77 12.10
N PRO A 443 -8.33 -4.32 13.20
CA PRO A 443 -6.89 -4.49 13.38
C PRO A 443 -6.25 -5.39 12.29
N VAL A 444 -7.01 -6.34 11.77
CA VAL A 444 -6.55 -7.30 10.76
C VAL A 444 -6.48 -6.70 9.35
N SER A 445 -7.21 -5.61 9.07
CA SER A 445 -7.28 -5.00 7.74
C SER A 445 -5.90 -4.54 7.24
N THR A 446 -5.08 -3.97 8.15
CA THR A 446 -3.75 -3.47 7.79
C THR A 446 -2.74 -3.67 8.93
N PRO A 447 -1.44 -3.91 8.62
CA PRO A 447 -0.39 -3.94 9.64
C PRO A 447 -0.30 -2.63 10.47
N PRO A 448 -0.47 -1.42 9.93
CA PRO A 448 -0.62 -0.19 10.69
C PRO A 448 -1.67 -0.26 11.81
N ASN A 449 -2.86 -0.76 11.49
CA ASN A 449 -3.93 -0.93 12.46
C ASN A 449 -3.55 -1.92 13.55
N ALA A 450 -2.93 -3.06 13.16
CA ALA A 450 -2.46 -4.09 14.09
C ALA A 450 -1.41 -3.54 15.07
N LEU A 451 -0.43 -2.74 14.58
CA LEU A 451 0.59 -2.12 15.43
C LEU A 451 -0.01 -1.19 16.48
N VAL A 452 -0.96 -0.36 16.08
CA VAL A 452 -1.64 0.56 17.00
C VAL A 452 -2.50 -0.21 17.99
N PHE A 453 -3.24 -1.22 17.53
CA PHE A 453 -4.05 -2.08 18.40
C PHE A 453 -3.21 -2.86 19.42
N ALA A 454 -2.03 -3.34 19.02
CA ALA A 454 -1.09 -4.06 19.88
C ALA A 454 -0.61 -3.23 21.08
N THR A 455 -0.68 -1.88 21.02
CA THR A 455 -0.38 -1.02 22.17
C THR A 455 -1.37 -1.18 23.33
N ARG A 456 -2.53 -1.81 23.11
CA ARG A 456 -3.64 -1.96 24.04
C ARG A 456 -4.21 -0.63 24.56
N ARG A 457 -3.93 0.48 23.88
CA ARG A 457 -4.44 1.83 24.20
C ARG A 457 -5.70 2.16 23.41
N VAL A 458 -5.95 1.47 22.30
CA VAL A 458 -7.14 1.60 21.46
C VAL A 458 -7.93 0.31 21.52
N SER A 459 -9.22 0.41 21.81
CA SER A 459 -10.14 -0.75 21.81
C SER A 459 -10.66 -1.02 20.40
N ILE A 460 -11.02 -2.28 20.14
CA ILE A 460 -11.63 -2.69 18.85
C ILE A 460 -12.92 -1.88 18.56
N ARG A 461 -13.71 -1.56 19.58
CA ARG A 461 -14.91 -0.73 19.42
C ARG A 461 -14.58 0.68 18.96
N GLU A 462 -13.51 1.30 19.50
CA GLU A 462 -13.05 2.60 19.04
C GLU A 462 -12.57 2.54 17.60
N MET A 463 -11.77 1.51 17.21
CA MET A 463 -11.35 1.34 15.82
C MET A 463 -12.55 1.21 14.88
N ILE A 464 -13.51 0.34 15.20
CA ILE A 464 -14.72 0.17 14.37
C ILE A 464 -15.49 1.48 14.27
N THR A 465 -15.70 2.18 15.38
CA THR A 465 -16.51 3.41 15.38
C THR A 465 -15.89 4.53 14.55
N TYR A 466 -14.58 4.74 14.68
CA TYR A 466 -13.88 5.77 13.94
C TYR A 466 -13.59 5.32 12.49
N GLY A 467 -13.22 4.05 12.29
CA GLY A 467 -12.90 3.48 11.00
C GLY A 467 -14.11 3.41 10.06
N ALA A 468 -15.26 2.91 10.55
CA ALA A 468 -16.49 2.79 9.74
C ALA A 468 -16.93 4.13 9.12
N LEU A 469 -16.78 5.22 9.86
CA LEU A 469 -17.12 6.54 9.32
C LEU A 469 -16.12 7.00 8.26
N LEU A 470 -14.83 6.67 8.44
CA LEU A 470 -13.80 6.99 7.46
C LEU A 470 -13.94 6.15 6.20
N ASP A 471 -14.29 4.87 6.32
CA ASP A 471 -14.55 3.99 5.19
C ASP A 471 -15.76 4.45 4.40
N LEU A 472 -16.88 4.75 5.09
CA LEU A 472 -18.07 5.30 4.43
C LEU A 472 -17.80 6.66 3.78
N GLY A 473 -17.11 7.57 4.49
CA GLY A 473 -16.68 8.85 3.96
C GLY A 473 -15.71 8.69 2.79
N GLY A 474 -14.82 7.71 2.85
CA GLY A 474 -13.87 7.33 1.80
C GLY A 474 -14.58 6.83 0.55
N VAL A 475 -15.59 5.96 0.70
CA VAL A 475 -16.43 5.50 -0.45
C VAL A 475 -17.03 6.69 -1.19
N LEU A 476 -17.62 7.62 -0.47
CA LEU A 476 -18.26 8.80 -1.09
C LEU A 476 -17.22 9.75 -1.70
N LEU A 477 -16.14 10.03 -0.95
CA LEU A 477 -15.10 10.96 -1.39
C LEU A 477 -14.34 10.44 -2.61
N VAL A 478 -13.89 9.19 -2.59
CA VAL A 478 -13.15 8.57 -3.70
C VAL A 478 -14.05 8.47 -4.93
N SER A 479 -15.30 8.04 -4.77
CA SER A 479 -16.26 7.94 -5.89
C SER A 479 -16.52 9.29 -6.54
N ALA A 480 -16.77 10.33 -5.75
CA ALA A 480 -16.96 11.68 -6.27
C ALA A 480 -15.68 12.22 -6.93
N TRP A 481 -14.53 12.05 -6.27
CA TRP A 481 -13.24 12.54 -6.74
C TRP A 481 -12.86 11.95 -8.10
N VAL A 482 -12.89 10.61 -8.20
CA VAL A 482 -12.51 9.92 -9.43
C VAL A 482 -13.49 10.18 -10.56
N THR A 483 -14.79 10.33 -10.26
CA THR A 483 -15.78 10.66 -11.29
C THR A 483 -15.57 12.05 -11.85
N LEU A 484 -15.20 13.03 -11.01
CA LEU A 484 -15.06 14.44 -11.40
C LEU A 484 -13.70 14.75 -12.02
N LEU A 485 -12.62 14.19 -11.51
CA LEU A 485 -11.24 14.58 -11.82
C LEU A 485 -10.39 13.45 -12.40
N GLY A 486 -10.81 12.20 -12.28
CA GLY A 486 -10.10 11.01 -12.75
C GLY A 486 -10.24 10.75 -14.25
#